data_a3d5fd6b7f302735b6f39925bc1bc622
#
_entry.id   a3d5fd6b7f302735b6f39925bc1bc622
#
_cell.length_a   1.000
_cell.length_b   1.000
_cell.length_c   1.000
_cell.angle_alpha   90.00
_cell.angle_beta   90.00
_cell.angle_gamma   90.00
#
_symmetry.space_group_name_H-M   'P 1'
#
loop_
_entity.id
_entity.type
_entity.pdbx_description
1 polymer ?
#
loop_
_entity_poly.entity_id
_entity_poly.type
_entity_poly.pdbx_seq_one_letter_code
_entity_poly.pdbx_strand_id
1 'polypeptide(L)'
;MFPMFIADGENIKVAIPSMPGIYRRSIDLTVDEVKEIYALGIRAVNIYVKVSESLKDNAGIEAWNPNGLMQQAIRAIKAACPEMIVMPDVALDPYSIYGHDGIIANGDVENDSTVAALVKMAVSHAQAGADFVAPSDMMDGRIGAIRKTLDENGFSETPIMAYSAKFASAFYGPFRDALDSAPKESDVAVPKDKKTYQMDYANRIEAIKEALSDVEEGAD
;
A
#
# COMPACT_ATOMS: atom_id res chain seq x y z
N MET A 1 -2.03 14.01 -7.81
CA MET A 1 -2.23 12.59 -7.50
C MET A 1 -3.59 12.42 -6.83
N PHE A 2 -4.37 11.40 -7.19
CA PHE A 2 -5.72 11.16 -6.68
C PHE A 2 -5.79 9.78 -6.00
N PRO A 3 -6.19 9.68 -4.72
CA PRO A 3 -6.28 8.41 -4.01
C PRO A 3 -7.57 7.67 -4.40
N MET A 4 -7.47 6.36 -4.62
CA MET A 4 -8.61 5.50 -4.99
C MET A 4 -8.64 4.24 -4.14
N PHE A 5 -9.82 3.86 -3.69
CA PHE A 5 -10.05 2.68 -2.85
C PHE A 5 -10.81 1.62 -3.65
N ILE A 6 -10.22 0.45 -3.80
CA ILE A 6 -10.72 -0.62 -4.66
C ILE A 6 -11.21 -1.79 -3.81
N ALA A 7 -12.37 -2.31 -4.13
CA ALA A 7 -12.95 -3.50 -3.51
C ALA A 7 -13.18 -4.59 -4.56
N ASP A 8 -13.22 -5.83 -4.11
CA ASP A 8 -13.57 -6.97 -4.93
C ASP A 8 -15.05 -6.94 -5.35
N GLY A 9 -15.35 -7.55 -6.50
CA GLY A 9 -16.69 -7.63 -7.07
C GLY A 9 -16.86 -6.89 -8.39
N GLU A 10 -18.10 -6.75 -8.83
CA GLU A 10 -18.49 -6.07 -10.08
C GLU A 10 -19.62 -5.09 -9.78
N ASN A 11 -19.59 -3.91 -10.35
CA ASN A 11 -20.56 -2.84 -10.16
C ASN A 11 -20.75 -2.43 -8.68
N ILE A 12 -19.66 -2.50 -7.90
CA ILE A 12 -19.64 -2.17 -6.46
C ILE A 12 -19.23 -0.71 -6.28
N LYS A 13 -20.06 0.05 -5.55
CA LYS A 13 -19.77 1.40 -5.06
C LYS A 13 -20.27 1.55 -3.64
N VAL A 14 -19.37 1.47 -2.66
CA VAL A 14 -19.67 1.53 -1.23
C VAL A 14 -19.06 2.78 -0.61
N ALA A 15 -19.88 3.61 0.02
CA ALA A 15 -19.40 4.80 0.72
C ALA A 15 -18.47 4.39 1.88
N ILE A 16 -17.43 5.19 2.10
CA ILE A 16 -16.57 5.08 3.28
C ILE A 16 -17.15 6.02 4.34
N PRO A 17 -17.73 5.52 5.45
CA PRO A 17 -18.49 6.37 6.38
C PRO A 17 -17.67 7.51 6.97
N SER A 18 -16.39 7.26 7.25
CA SER A 18 -15.46 8.24 7.82
C SER A 18 -14.85 9.21 6.79
N MET A 19 -15.13 9.02 5.48
CA MET A 19 -14.68 9.88 4.38
C MET A 19 -15.87 10.32 3.52
N PRO A 20 -16.64 11.33 3.90
CA PRO A 20 -17.82 11.78 3.15
C PRO A 20 -17.51 12.08 1.68
N GLY A 21 -18.27 11.48 0.76
CA GLY A 21 -18.09 11.65 -0.68
C GLY A 21 -17.01 10.74 -1.31
N ILE A 22 -16.30 9.94 -0.51
CA ILE A 22 -15.32 8.98 -0.99
C ILE A 22 -15.90 7.57 -0.93
N TYR A 23 -15.56 6.75 -1.92
CA TYR A 23 -16.13 5.41 -2.10
C TYR A 23 -15.04 4.37 -2.34
N ARG A 24 -15.30 3.16 -1.89
CA ARG A 24 -14.64 1.95 -2.41
C ARG A 24 -15.41 1.53 -3.66
N ARG A 25 -14.68 1.25 -4.74
CA ARG A 25 -15.27 0.83 -6.03
C ARG A 25 -14.68 -0.49 -6.49
N SER A 26 -15.45 -1.28 -7.21
CA SER A 26 -14.92 -2.40 -7.98
C SER A 26 -14.03 -1.91 -9.13
N ILE A 27 -13.24 -2.81 -9.73
CA ILE A 27 -12.27 -2.45 -10.79
C ILE A 27 -12.96 -1.78 -11.99
N ASP A 28 -14.11 -2.28 -12.44
CA ASP A 28 -14.89 -1.71 -13.54
C ASP A 28 -15.24 -0.24 -13.29
N LEU A 29 -15.83 0.09 -12.14
CA LEU A 29 -16.17 1.45 -11.77
C LEU A 29 -14.94 2.33 -11.47
N THR A 30 -13.84 1.73 -11.01
CA THR A 30 -12.56 2.43 -10.83
C THR A 30 -11.98 2.85 -12.18
N VAL A 31 -12.04 2.00 -13.19
CA VAL A 31 -11.59 2.32 -14.56
C VAL A 31 -12.38 3.48 -15.15
N ASP A 32 -13.68 3.53 -14.93
CA ASP A 32 -14.51 4.64 -15.43
C ASP A 32 -14.15 5.96 -14.72
N GLU A 33 -13.99 5.94 -13.39
CA GLU A 33 -13.54 7.12 -12.64
C GLU A 33 -12.13 7.57 -13.07
N VAL A 34 -11.22 6.65 -13.36
CA VAL A 34 -9.87 6.97 -13.88
C VAL A 34 -9.96 7.76 -15.18
N LYS A 35 -10.82 7.38 -16.11
CA LYS A 35 -11.04 8.13 -17.37
C LYS A 35 -11.60 9.53 -17.11
N GLU A 36 -12.56 9.65 -16.19
CA GLU A 36 -13.15 10.93 -15.81
C GLU A 36 -12.11 11.89 -15.22
N ILE A 37 -11.35 11.44 -14.23
CA ILE A 37 -10.32 12.28 -13.58
C ILE A 37 -9.16 12.60 -14.52
N TYR A 38 -8.82 11.70 -15.45
CA TYR A 38 -7.82 11.97 -16.48
C TYR A 38 -8.29 13.09 -17.42
N ALA A 39 -9.57 13.11 -17.82
CA ALA A 39 -10.15 14.18 -18.61
C ALA A 39 -10.16 15.53 -17.87
N LEU A 40 -10.21 15.53 -16.53
CA LEU A 40 -10.07 16.71 -15.68
C LEU A 40 -8.61 17.19 -15.49
N GLY A 41 -7.63 16.49 -16.07
CA GLY A 41 -6.23 16.87 -16.00
C GLY A 41 -5.43 16.19 -14.91
N ILE A 42 -5.99 15.26 -14.13
CA ILE A 42 -5.27 14.46 -13.11
C ILE A 42 -4.48 13.36 -13.83
N ARG A 43 -3.17 13.29 -13.60
CA ARG A 43 -2.24 12.40 -14.32
C ARG A 43 -1.73 11.24 -13.51
N ALA A 44 -1.98 11.20 -12.21
CA ALA A 44 -1.52 10.13 -11.33
C ALA A 44 -2.59 9.72 -10.33
N VAL A 45 -2.73 8.40 -10.11
CA VAL A 45 -3.56 7.80 -9.06
C VAL A 45 -2.70 7.02 -8.09
N ASN A 46 -3.03 7.12 -6.80
CA ASN A 46 -2.52 6.22 -5.79
C ASN A 46 -3.65 5.25 -5.41
N ILE A 47 -3.41 3.95 -5.55
CA ILE A 47 -4.45 2.93 -5.40
C ILE A 47 -4.23 2.08 -4.17
N TYR A 48 -5.33 1.83 -3.47
CA TYR A 48 -5.42 1.03 -2.26
C TYR A 48 -6.51 -0.01 -2.42
N VAL A 49 -6.34 -1.20 -1.85
CA VAL A 49 -7.33 -2.28 -1.97
C VAL A 49 -7.88 -2.70 -0.62
N LYS A 50 -9.14 -3.07 -0.60
CA LYS A 50 -9.76 -3.84 0.49
C LYS A 50 -10.04 -5.25 -0.01
N VAL A 51 -9.24 -6.21 0.44
CA VAL A 51 -9.44 -7.63 0.11
C VAL A 51 -10.48 -8.29 1.02
N SER A 52 -11.02 -9.43 0.59
CA SER A 52 -11.89 -10.26 1.42
C SER A 52 -11.17 -10.77 2.66
N GLU A 53 -11.87 -10.84 3.80
CA GLU A 53 -11.31 -11.39 5.05
C GLU A 53 -10.78 -12.82 4.89
N SER A 54 -11.38 -13.62 4.00
CA SER A 54 -10.95 -14.99 3.72
C SER A 54 -9.59 -15.09 3.03
N LEU A 55 -9.06 -13.98 2.49
CA LEU A 55 -7.76 -13.90 1.83
C LEU A 55 -6.66 -13.31 2.72
N LYS A 56 -7.03 -12.87 3.93
CA LYS A 56 -6.06 -12.32 4.88
C LYS A 56 -5.39 -13.43 5.68
N ASP A 57 -4.10 -13.29 5.88
CA ASP A 57 -3.30 -14.12 6.79
C ASP A 57 -2.22 -13.27 7.49
N ASN A 58 -1.40 -13.86 8.36
CA ASN A 58 -0.34 -13.13 9.03
C ASN A 58 0.83 -12.80 8.08
N ALA A 59 1.06 -13.64 7.07
CA ALA A 59 2.15 -13.44 6.12
C ALA A 59 1.79 -12.44 5.01
N GLY A 60 0.50 -12.14 4.82
CA GLY A 60 0.00 -11.27 3.78
C GLY A 60 0.18 -11.85 2.36
N ILE A 61 0.06 -13.18 2.20
CA ILE A 61 0.40 -13.87 0.94
C ILE A 61 -0.36 -13.32 -0.27
N GLU A 62 -1.59 -12.88 -0.08
CA GLU A 62 -2.40 -12.29 -1.16
C GLU A 62 -1.79 -10.99 -1.73
N ALA A 63 -0.91 -10.31 -1.00
CA ALA A 63 -0.29 -9.05 -1.43
C ALA A 63 0.55 -9.19 -2.71
N TRP A 64 1.15 -10.36 -2.95
CA TRP A 64 1.94 -10.65 -4.15
C TRP A 64 1.33 -11.72 -5.05
N ASN A 65 0.05 -12.04 -4.86
CA ASN A 65 -0.68 -12.90 -5.78
C ASN A 65 -0.74 -12.25 -7.17
N PRO A 66 -0.18 -12.87 -8.24
CA PRO A 66 -0.20 -12.27 -9.58
C PRO A 66 -1.61 -12.05 -10.14
N ASN A 67 -2.60 -12.73 -9.58
CA ASN A 67 -4.02 -12.56 -9.90
C ASN A 67 -4.80 -11.88 -8.77
N GLY A 68 -4.12 -11.27 -7.80
CA GLY A 68 -4.73 -10.53 -6.70
C GLY A 68 -5.44 -9.25 -7.15
N LEU A 69 -6.29 -8.72 -6.29
CA LEU A 69 -7.11 -7.54 -6.58
C LEU A 69 -6.27 -6.33 -7.01
N MET A 70 -5.13 -6.08 -6.35
CA MET A 70 -4.23 -4.97 -6.69
C MET A 70 -3.64 -5.14 -8.09
N GLN A 71 -3.10 -6.31 -8.41
CA GLN A 71 -2.48 -6.61 -9.69
C GLN A 71 -3.50 -6.59 -10.84
N GLN A 72 -4.73 -7.03 -10.59
CA GLN A 72 -5.84 -6.90 -11.55
C GLN A 72 -6.19 -5.44 -11.79
N ALA A 73 -6.29 -4.63 -10.73
CA ALA A 73 -6.60 -3.20 -10.83
C ALA A 73 -5.54 -2.44 -11.62
N ILE A 74 -4.24 -2.68 -11.34
CA ILE A 74 -3.14 -2.07 -12.09
C ILE A 74 -3.29 -2.38 -13.60
N ARG A 75 -3.44 -3.65 -13.96
CA ARG A 75 -3.60 -4.06 -15.37
C ARG A 75 -4.81 -3.43 -16.03
N ALA A 76 -5.96 -3.40 -15.35
CA ALA A 76 -7.19 -2.85 -15.88
C ALA A 76 -7.09 -1.34 -16.13
N ILE A 77 -6.50 -0.59 -15.19
CA ILE A 77 -6.28 0.86 -15.33
C ILE A 77 -5.32 1.13 -16.48
N LYS A 78 -4.16 0.44 -16.53
CA LYS A 78 -3.17 0.62 -17.61
C LYS A 78 -3.72 0.24 -18.98
N ALA A 79 -4.55 -0.79 -19.08
CA ALA A 79 -5.21 -1.17 -20.33
C ALA A 79 -6.23 -0.11 -20.80
N ALA A 80 -6.96 0.51 -19.87
CA ALA A 80 -8.02 1.48 -20.20
C ALA A 80 -7.52 2.92 -20.38
N CYS A 81 -6.46 3.29 -19.66
CA CYS A 81 -5.84 4.62 -19.68
C CYS A 81 -4.30 4.47 -19.54
N PRO A 82 -3.58 4.09 -20.61
CA PRO A 82 -2.14 3.79 -20.56
C PRO A 82 -1.28 4.95 -20.05
N GLU A 83 -1.71 6.18 -20.25
CA GLU A 83 -1.01 7.40 -19.85
C GLU A 83 -1.24 7.79 -18.38
N MET A 84 -2.20 7.15 -17.67
CA MET A 84 -2.39 7.38 -16.25
C MET A 84 -1.22 6.76 -15.48
N ILE A 85 -0.56 7.56 -14.67
CA ILE A 85 0.46 7.07 -13.74
C ILE A 85 -0.22 6.33 -12.59
N VAL A 86 0.10 5.06 -12.42
CA VAL A 86 -0.48 4.18 -11.41
C VAL A 86 0.56 3.88 -10.33
N MET A 87 0.24 4.25 -9.10
CA MET A 87 1.10 4.13 -7.92
C MET A 87 0.38 3.26 -6.87
N PRO A 88 0.57 1.92 -6.87
CA PRO A 88 0.00 1.06 -5.85
C PRO A 88 0.73 1.21 -4.51
N ASP A 89 -0.05 1.20 -3.43
CA ASP A 89 0.48 1.12 -2.08
C ASP A 89 1.21 -0.21 -1.82
N VAL A 90 2.32 -0.17 -1.07
CA VAL A 90 3.07 -1.35 -0.66
C VAL A 90 3.13 -1.39 0.86
N ALA A 91 2.19 -2.12 1.46
CA ALA A 91 2.08 -2.40 2.89
C ALA A 91 1.18 -3.62 3.11
N LEU A 92 1.38 -4.36 4.19
CA LEU A 92 0.66 -5.61 4.42
C LEU A 92 -0.69 -5.45 5.16
N ASP A 93 -1.00 -4.28 5.70
CA ASP A 93 -2.21 -4.08 6.52
C ASP A 93 -3.54 -4.44 5.82
N PRO A 94 -3.74 -4.23 4.50
CA PRO A 94 -4.95 -4.69 3.83
C PRO A 94 -5.07 -6.23 3.75
N TYR A 95 -3.95 -6.93 3.87
CA TYR A 95 -3.82 -8.39 3.71
C TYR A 95 -3.59 -9.13 5.02
N SER A 96 -3.37 -8.38 6.12
CA SER A 96 -3.09 -8.92 7.44
C SER A 96 -4.38 -9.20 8.22
N ILE A 97 -4.47 -10.38 8.84
CA ILE A 97 -5.55 -10.69 9.81
C ILE A 97 -5.49 -9.81 11.05
N TYR A 98 -4.33 -9.22 11.35
CA TYR A 98 -4.11 -8.36 12.52
C TYR A 98 -4.21 -6.86 12.20
N GLY A 99 -4.29 -6.47 10.92
CA GLY A 99 -4.36 -5.08 10.47
C GLY A 99 -3.08 -4.28 10.67
N HIS A 100 -1.94 -4.93 10.86
CA HIS A 100 -0.63 -4.31 10.89
C HIS A 100 0.04 -4.27 9.52
N ASP A 101 0.94 -3.28 9.32
CA ASP A 101 1.65 -3.08 8.05
C ASP A 101 2.72 -4.16 7.78
N GLY A 102 2.92 -5.08 8.73
CA GLY A 102 3.89 -6.16 8.66
C GLY A 102 3.47 -7.45 9.36
N ILE A 103 4.35 -8.43 9.30
CA ILE A 103 4.18 -9.77 9.86
C ILE A 103 4.36 -9.73 11.39
N ILE A 104 3.42 -10.31 12.12
CA ILE A 104 3.50 -10.38 13.59
C ILE A 104 4.28 -11.64 14.00
N ALA A 105 5.33 -11.44 14.79
CA ALA A 105 6.07 -12.49 15.46
C ALA A 105 6.49 -12.05 16.87
N ASN A 106 6.42 -12.95 17.85
CA ASN A 106 6.80 -12.69 19.24
C ASN A 106 6.12 -11.47 19.88
N GLY A 107 4.92 -11.13 19.45
CA GLY A 107 4.13 -10.02 20.00
C GLY A 107 4.40 -8.64 19.41
N ASP A 108 5.20 -8.55 18.36
CA ASP A 108 5.46 -7.30 17.64
C ASP A 108 5.56 -7.53 16.11
N VAL A 109 5.69 -6.46 15.36
CA VAL A 109 5.97 -6.53 13.91
C VAL A 109 7.43 -6.92 13.71
N GLU A 110 7.65 -7.99 12.96
CA GLU A 110 8.99 -8.50 12.65
C GLU A 110 9.48 -7.88 11.35
N ASN A 111 10.61 -7.16 11.40
CA ASN A 111 11.13 -6.35 10.31
C ASN A 111 11.53 -7.18 9.09
N ASP A 112 12.43 -8.13 9.26
CA ASP A 112 13.12 -8.77 8.13
C ASP A 112 12.21 -9.64 7.28
N SER A 113 11.32 -10.42 7.92
CA SER A 113 10.30 -11.19 7.18
C SER A 113 9.27 -10.29 6.51
N THR A 114 8.94 -9.15 7.13
CA THR A 114 8.08 -8.14 6.53
C THR A 114 8.73 -7.54 5.29
N VAL A 115 9.97 -7.09 5.36
CA VAL A 115 10.73 -6.56 4.22
C VAL A 115 10.78 -7.59 3.08
N ALA A 116 11.03 -8.87 3.39
CA ALA A 116 11.03 -9.94 2.39
C ALA A 116 9.66 -10.13 1.70
N ALA A 117 8.56 -9.90 2.40
CA ALA A 117 7.20 -9.91 1.83
C ALA A 117 6.94 -8.66 0.96
N LEU A 118 7.31 -7.47 1.45
CA LEU A 118 7.15 -6.20 0.74
C LEU A 118 7.92 -6.16 -0.58
N VAL A 119 9.12 -6.75 -0.61
CA VAL A 119 9.90 -6.91 -1.84
C VAL A 119 9.15 -7.72 -2.89
N LYS A 120 8.55 -8.86 -2.51
CA LYS A 120 7.72 -9.68 -3.43
C LYS A 120 6.50 -8.90 -3.93
N MET A 121 5.86 -8.15 -3.03
CA MET A 121 4.71 -7.30 -3.35
C MET A 121 5.09 -6.23 -4.37
N ALA A 122 6.16 -5.47 -4.14
CA ALA A 122 6.63 -4.42 -5.04
C ALA A 122 6.97 -4.96 -6.44
N VAL A 123 7.69 -6.09 -6.53
CA VAL A 123 8.00 -6.76 -7.80
C VAL A 123 6.71 -7.21 -8.50
N SER A 124 5.74 -7.76 -7.79
CA SER A 124 4.46 -8.19 -8.37
C SER A 124 3.66 -7.01 -8.95
N HIS A 125 3.73 -5.85 -8.30
CA HIS A 125 3.10 -4.61 -8.79
C HIS A 125 3.79 -4.11 -10.08
N ALA A 126 5.12 -4.07 -10.11
CA ALA A 126 5.88 -3.72 -11.31
C ALA A 126 5.57 -4.68 -12.48
N GLN A 127 5.52 -5.99 -12.23
CA GLN A 127 5.12 -7.01 -13.21
C GLN A 127 3.68 -6.80 -13.71
N ALA A 128 2.79 -6.27 -12.90
CA ALA A 128 1.42 -5.94 -13.30
C ALA A 128 1.33 -4.66 -14.15
N GLY A 129 2.42 -3.87 -14.23
CA GLY A 129 2.52 -2.64 -15.03
C GLY A 129 2.36 -1.35 -14.22
N ALA A 130 2.63 -1.37 -12.92
CA ALA A 130 2.69 -0.16 -12.11
C ALA A 130 3.81 0.77 -12.59
N ASP A 131 3.53 2.07 -12.62
CA ASP A 131 4.52 3.09 -13.01
C ASP A 131 5.43 3.47 -11.82
N PHE A 132 4.95 3.36 -10.59
CA PHE A 132 5.68 3.53 -9.33
C PHE A 132 5.36 2.38 -8.39
N VAL A 133 6.18 2.17 -7.37
CA VAL A 133 5.80 1.45 -6.15
C VAL A 133 5.87 2.41 -4.96
N ALA A 134 4.90 2.32 -4.04
CA ALA A 134 4.72 3.31 -2.98
C ALA A 134 4.76 2.68 -1.58
N PRO A 135 5.96 2.30 -1.06
CA PRO A 135 6.10 1.69 0.26
C PRO A 135 5.65 2.62 1.38
N SER A 136 4.67 2.17 2.16
CA SER A 136 4.07 2.95 3.25
C SER A 136 4.13 2.26 4.62
N ASP A 137 4.83 1.15 4.71
CA ASP A 137 4.87 0.22 5.84
C ASP A 137 5.75 0.69 7.02
N MET A 138 6.79 1.48 6.77
CA MET A 138 7.78 1.98 7.74
C MET A 138 8.77 0.94 8.30
N MET A 139 9.02 -0.16 7.58
CA MET A 139 10.06 -1.11 7.97
C MET A 139 11.46 -0.58 7.63
N ASP A 140 12.45 -0.93 8.46
CA ASP A 140 13.83 -0.50 8.28
C ASP A 140 14.51 -1.23 7.10
N GLY A 141 15.24 -0.49 6.24
CA GLY A 141 15.96 -1.04 5.08
C GLY A 141 15.07 -1.50 3.91
N ARG A 142 13.76 -1.23 3.94
CA ARG A 142 12.81 -1.67 2.92
C ARG A 142 13.05 -1.06 1.55
N ILE A 143 13.47 0.20 1.51
CA ILE A 143 13.66 0.92 0.24
C ILE A 143 14.84 0.31 -0.52
N GLY A 144 15.97 0.10 0.15
CA GLY A 144 17.15 -0.52 -0.45
C GLY A 144 16.87 -1.96 -0.93
N ALA A 145 16.12 -2.74 -0.13
CA ALA A 145 15.73 -4.10 -0.51
C ALA A 145 14.80 -4.12 -1.75
N ILE A 146 13.81 -3.22 -1.79
CA ILE A 146 12.88 -3.08 -2.93
C ILE A 146 13.65 -2.61 -4.17
N ARG A 147 14.46 -1.55 -4.08
CA ARG A 147 15.24 -1.02 -5.21
C ARG A 147 16.14 -2.09 -5.82
N LYS A 148 16.93 -2.75 -4.98
CA LYS A 148 17.81 -3.85 -5.42
C LYS A 148 17.04 -4.93 -6.17
N THR A 149 15.92 -5.37 -5.62
CA THR A 149 15.18 -6.48 -6.22
C THR A 149 14.44 -6.07 -7.50
N LEU A 150 13.92 -4.84 -7.57
CA LEU A 150 13.37 -4.29 -8.81
C LEU A 150 14.44 -4.28 -9.92
N ASP A 151 15.66 -3.82 -9.63
CA ASP A 151 16.78 -3.80 -10.59
C ASP A 151 17.15 -5.20 -11.06
N GLU A 152 17.28 -6.16 -10.14
CA GLU A 152 17.59 -7.56 -10.43
C GLU A 152 16.52 -8.25 -11.31
N ASN A 153 15.27 -7.76 -11.26
CA ASN A 153 14.16 -8.27 -12.07
C ASN A 153 13.89 -7.46 -13.35
N GLY A 154 14.75 -6.48 -13.69
CA GLY A 154 14.64 -5.69 -14.92
C GLY A 154 13.69 -4.50 -14.83
N PHE A 155 13.33 -4.06 -13.62
CA PHE A 155 12.48 -2.90 -13.34
C PHE A 155 13.27 -1.69 -12.81
N SER A 156 14.45 -1.45 -13.35
CA SER A 156 15.32 -0.32 -12.96
C SER A 156 14.67 1.04 -13.17
N GLU A 157 13.77 1.15 -14.15
CA GLU A 157 13.02 2.37 -14.45
C GLU A 157 11.74 2.55 -13.63
N THR A 158 11.41 1.62 -12.71
CA THR A 158 10.26 1.75 -11.83
C THR A 158 10.66 2.53 -10.58
N PRO A 159 10.25 3.81 -10.43
CA PRO A 159 10.63 4.63 -9.29
C PRO A 159 9.90 4.23 -8.01
N ILE A 160 10.47 4.63 -6.87
CA ILE A 160 9.98 4.34 -5.53
C ILE A 160 9.51 5.63 -4.87
N MET A 161 8.21 5.74 -4.59
CA MET A 161 7.61 6.83 -3.79
C MET A 161 7.56 6.40 -2.33
N ALA A 162 8.63 6.61 -1.57
CA ALA A 162 8.68 6.23 -0.16
C ALA A 162 7.80 7.13 0.73
N TYR A 163 7.05 6.51 1.64
CA TYR A 163 6.37 7.21 2.75
C TYR A 163 7.33 7.33 3.93
N SER A 164 8.39 8.07 3.77
CA SER A 164 9.53 8.13 4.68
C SER A 164 9.19 8.64 6.09
N ALA A 165 8.16 9.48 6.23
CA ALA A 165 7.79 10.15 7.48
C ALA A 165 6.31 9.93 7.83
N LYS A 166 5.92 8.69 8.07
CA LYS A 166 4.54 8.33 8.45
C LYS A 166 4.36 8.42 9.96
N PHE A 167 3.73 9.47 10.43
CA PHE A 167 3.50 9.70 11.86
C PHE A 167 2.31 8.92 12.41
N ALA A 168 2.41 8.38 13.62
CA ALA A 168 1.29 7.82 14.36
C ALA A 168 0.29 8.96 14.70
N SER A 169 -0.83 9.01 13.98
CA SER A 169 -1.78 10.11 14.02
C SER A 169 -3.24 9.63 13.99
N ALA A 170 -4.12 10.41 14.62
CA ALA A 170 -5.56 10.22 14.53
C ALA A 170 -6.11 10.39 13.09
N PHE A 171 -5.40 11.10 12.22
CA PHE A 171 -5.76 11.26 10.80
C PHE A 171 -5.79 9.94 10.02
N TYR A 172 -5.13 8.87 10.51
CA TYR A 172 -5.21 7.54 9.91
C TYR A 172 -6.49 6.77 10.25
N GLY A 173 -7.33 7.26 11.17
CA GLY A 173 -8.62 6.63 11.49
C GLY A 173 -9.49 6.38 10.26
N PRO A 174 -9.81 7.42 9.46
CA PRO A 174 -10.57 7.27 8.21
C PRO A 174 -9.93 6.33 7.18
N PHE A 175 -8.61 6.37 7.04
CA PHE A 175 -7.89 5.49 6.12
C PHE A 175 -8.01 4.02 6.54
N ARG A 176 -7.88 3.72 7.84
CA ARG A 176 -8.05 2.37 8.37
C ARG A 176 -9.47 1.84 8.15
N ASP A 177 -10.48 2.69 8.27
CA ASP A 177 -11.86 2.36 7.92
C ASP A 177 -12.00 2.04 6.41
N ALA A 178 -11.34 2.82 5.55
CA ALA A 178 -11.38 2.61 4.10
C ALA A 178 -10.84 1.23 3.69
N LEU A 179 -9.78 0.72 4.32
CA LEU A 179 -9.14 -0.55 3.99
C LEU A 179 -9.54 -1.71 4.92
N ASP A 180 -10.30 -1.45 5.99
CA ASP A 180 -10.53 -2.41 7.06
C ASP A 180 -9.21 -2.95 7.64
N SER A 181 -8.28 -2.04 7.90
CA SER A 181 -6.89 -2.30 8.30
C SER A 181 -6.55 -1.75 9.70
N ALA A 182 -7.55 -1.54 10.54
CA ALA A 182 -7.31 -1.21 11.95
C ALA A 182 -6.70 -2.42 12.67
N PRO A 183 -5.77 -2.21 13.64
CA PRO A 183 -5.30 -3.28 14.51
C PRO A 183 -6.47 -4.03 15.15
N LYS A 184 -6.44 -5.36 15.10
CA LYS A 184 -7.52 -6.23 15.59
C LYS A 184 -7.06 -6.93 16.87
N GLU A 185 -8.00 -7.09 17.81
CA GLU A 185 -7.76 -7.95 18.98
C GLU A 185 -7.59 -9.41 18.55
N SER A 186 -6.71 -10.13 19.22
CA SER A 186 -6.34 -11.51 18.89
C SER A 186 -6.01 -12.29 20.16
N ASP A 187 -6.14 -13.62 20.10
CA ASP A 187 -5.70 -14.54 21.14
C ASP A 187 -4.18 -14.63 21.25
N VAL A 188 -3.44 -14.18 20.23
CA VAL A 188 -1.99 -14.03 20.28
C VAL A 188 -1.61 -12.58 20.62
N ALA A 189 -0.44 -12.39 21.22
CA ALA A 189 0.07 -11.06 21.49
C ALA A 189 0.31 -10.31 20.17
N VAL A 190 -0.32 -9.13 20.05
CA VAL A 190 -0.14 -8.21 18.92
C VAL A 190 -0.06 -6.78 19.45
N PRO A 191 0.63 -5.85 18.78
CA PRO A 191 0.63 -4.45 19.18
C PRO A 191 -0.79 -3.87 19.13
N LYS A 192 -1.16 -3.07 20.11
CA LYS A 192 -2.50 -2.45 20.21
C LYS A 192 -2.71 -1.32 19.19
N ASP A 193 -1.63 -0.75 18.74
CA ASP A 193 -1.62 0.34 17.75
C ASP A 193 -0.34 0.25 16.88
N LYS A 194 -0.17 1.17 15.95
CA LYS A 194 0.96 1.18 15.00
C LYS A 194 2.16 2.02 15.48
N LYS A 195 2.22 2.44 16.76
CA LYS A 195 3.29 3.31 17.28
C LYS A 195 4.65 2.61 17.42
N THR A 196 4.70 1.29 17.34
CA THR A 196 5.95 0.53 17.36
C THR A 196 6.80 0.76 16.11
N TYR A 197 6.19 1.20 15.00
CA TYR A 197 6.87 1.46 13.73
C TYR A 197 6.44 2.77 13.03
N GLN A 198 5.31 3.38 13.39
CA GLN A 198 4.97 4.73 12.95
C GLN A 198 5.60 5.77 13.88
N MET A 199 6.10 6.87 13.31
CA MET A 199 6.87 7.89 14.03
C MET A 199 6.05 8.67 15.04
N ASP A 200 6.72 9.15 16.09
CA ASP A 200 6.17 10.16 16.99
C ASP A 200 6.13 11.53 16.28
N TYR A 201 4.95 12.10 16.18
CA TYR A 201 4.74 13.43 15.54
C TYR A 201 5.52 14.58 16.20
N ALA A 202 5.99 14.42 17.43
CA ALA A 202 6.84 15.39 18.10
C ALA A 202 8.33 15.30 17.68
N ASN A 203 8.74 14.22 16.99
CA ASN A 203 10.12 13.98 16.62
C ASN A 203 10.42 14.23 15.13
N ARG A 204 10.48 15.52 14.75
CA ARG A 204 10.84 15.90 13.37
C ARG A 204 12.25 15.48 12.94
N ILE A 205 13.16 15.27 13.89
CA ILE A 205 14.56 14.91 13.59
C ILE A 205 14.62 13.49 13.03
N GLU A 206 13.83 12.58 13.59
CA GLU A 206 13.67 11.23 13.08
C GLU A 206 13.13 11.24 11.64
N ALA A 207 12.07 12.02 11.38
CA ALA A 207 11.49 12.12 10.05
C ALA A 207 12.49 12.60 8.98
N ILE A 208 13.38 13.56 9.33
CA ILE A 208 14.41 14.03 8.41
C ILE A 208 15.48 12.94 8.18
N LYS A 209 15.90 12.23 9.23
CA LYS A 209 16.87 11.15 9.10
C LYS A 209 16.33 10.04 8.23
N GLU A 210 15.09 9.65 8.46
CA GLU A 210 14.42 8.59 7.70
C GLU A 210 14.30 8.93 6.22
N ALA A 211 13.87 10.18 5.93
CA ALA A 211 13.80 10.63 4.53
C ALA A 211 15.17 10.63 3.84
N LEU A 212 16.24 11.00 4.55
CA LEU A 212 17.60 10.96 4.01
C LEU A 212 18.08 9.52 3.83
N SER A 213 17.80 8.61 4.76
CA SER A 213 18.10 7.18 4.61
C SER A 213 17.38 6.58 3.41
N ASP A 214 16.09 6.85 3.25
CA ASP A 214 15.32 6.36 2.10
C ASP A 214 15.89 6.85 0.76
N VAL A 215 16.36 8.12 0.69
CA VAL A 215 17.05 8.64 -0.51
C VAL A 215 18.38 7.93 -0.75
N GLU A 216 19.18 7.69 0.29
CA GLU A 216 20.44 6.93 0.18
C GLU A 216 20.20 5.48 -0.24
N GLU A 217 19.10 4.88 0.14
CA GLU A 217 18.64 3.55 -0.24
C GLU A 217 18.05 3.47 -1.66
N GLY A 218 17.76 4.60 -2.30
CA GLY A 218 17.31 4.70 -3.69
C GLY A 218 15.83 5.04 -3.85
N ALA A 219 15.21 5.78 -2.92
CA ALA A 219 13.93 6.44 -3.16
C ALA A 219 14.10 7.62 -4.14
N ASP A 220 13.04 7.89 -4.95
CA ASP A 220 12.98 8.94 -5.98
C ASP A 220 12.25 10.21 -5.56
#